data_b32d6d53b3cb5225f57bcaa172e810f6
#
_entry.id   b32d6d53b3cb5225f57bcaa172e810f6
#
_cell.length_a   1.000
_cell.length_b   1.000
_cell.length_c   1.000
_cell.angle_alpha   90.00
_cell.angle_beta   90.00
_cell.angle_gamma   90.00
#
_symmetry.space_group_name_H-M   'P 1'
#
loop_
_entity.id
_entity.type
_entity.pdbx_description
1 polymer ?
#
loop_
_entity_poly.entity_id
_entity_poly.type
_entity_poly.pdbx_seq_one_letter_code
_entity_poly.pdbx_strand_id
1 'polypeptide(L)'
;DNTSGALDRTYTVNRGDLTLGVTVSGTVNARKKYLLRLEANMSTKLLWIIDENTHVKEGDVIARFDSEDLKNKINDLSVEVDNLEKELDVMLQDQTIQESTGAESMRTAHDRLDQALDALRKYRRYELRSSRDDLDTKIQDAEVALSKAKTDYNDYLTQLSSSSSSDANEQAKQEQQLSSLQTAITNAEKTLESAESARKVFLRYDNPTKMKSLNNEVEQAKLNLEKVQVQVNSQ
;
A
#
# COMPACT_ATOMS: atom_id res chain seq x y z
N ASP A 1 -132.54 53.41 -39.57
CA ASP A 1 -131.89 54.68 -39.52
C ASP A 1 -130.94 54.76 -38.43
N ASN A 2 -129.83 54.41 -38.59
CA ASN A 2 -128.88 54.43 -37.53
C ASN A 2 -127.54 54.89 -38.03
N THR A 3 -127.22 56.07 -37.73
CA THR A 3 -125.93 56.67 -37.97
C THR A 3 -125.01 56.39 -36.81
N SER A 4 -124.11 55.63 -37.05
CA SER A 4 -123.02 55.31 -36.10
C SER A 4 -121.93 56.36 -36.21
N GLY A 5 -121.73 57.08 -35.14
CA GLY A 5 -120.64 58.03 -34.97
C GLY A 5 -119.27 57.38 -34.79
N ALA A 6 -118.43 57.67 -35.69
CA ALA A 6 -117.00 57.33 -35.54
C ALA A 6 -116.39 58.28 -34.51
N LEU A 7 -115.89 57.75 -33.43
CA LEU A 7 -115.05 58.49 -32.46
C LEU A 7 -113.66 58.70 -33.09
N ASP A 8 -113.48 59.90 -33.50
CA ASP A 8 -112.15 60.35 -33.97
C ASP A 8 -111.18 60.39 -32.76
N ARG A 9 -110.40 59.47 -32.68
CA ARG A 9 -109.29 59.44 -31.65
C ARG A 9 -108.17 60.31 -32.12
N THR A 10 -108.20 61.53 -31.74
CA THR A 10 -107.08 62.46 -31.98
C THR A 10 -106.04 62.28 -30.87
N TYR A 11 -104.85 62.07 -31.29
CA TYR A 11 -103.65 62.06 -30.42
C TYR A 11 -102.92 63.36 -30.53
N THR A 12 -102.62 63.99 -29.41
CA THR A 12 -101.73 65.14 -29.38
C THR A 12 -100.28 64.70 -29.44
N VAL A 13 -99.61 65.08 -30.48
CA VAL A 13 -98.19 64.81 -30.69
C VAL A 13 -97.36 65.78 -29.85
N ASN A 14 -96.73 65.25 -28.79
CA ASN A 14 -95.77 66.02 -28.02
C ASN A 14 -94.35 65.73 -28.53
N ARG A 15 -93.55 66.78 -28.67
CA ARG A 15 -92.11 66.59 -28.91
C ARG A 15 -91.42 66.22 -27.62
N GLY A 16 -90.79 65.06 -27.56
CA GLY A 16 -90.02 64.59 -26.51
C GLY A 16 -88.79 63.82 -27.03
N ASP A 17 -87.75 63.71 -26.19
CA ASP A 17 -86.54 62.98 -26.58
C ASP A 17 -86.82 61.47 -26.58
N LEU A 18 -86.56 60.86 -27.74
CA LEU A 18 -86.64 59.41 -27.88
C LEU A 18 -85.28 58.78 -27.67
N THR A 19 -85.15 58.05 -26.55
CA THR A 19 -83.95 57.23 -26.25
C THR A 19 -84.05 55.88 -26.96
N LEU A 20 -83.32 55.75 -28.05
CA LEU A 20 -83.17 54.43 -28.70
C LEU A 20 -82.19 53.61 -27.99
N GLY A 21 -82.58 52.63 -27.23
CA GLY A 21 -81.70 51.65 -26.61
C GLY A 21 -81.64 50.38 -27.44
N VAL A 22 -80.44 49.98 -27.80
CA VAL A 22 -80.22 48.67 -28.42
C VAL A 22 -79.65 47.72 -27.31
N THR A 23 -80.34 46.69 -26.97
CA THR A 23 -79.92 45.65 -26.06
C THR A 23 -79.09 44.66 -26.85
N VAL A 24 -77.78 44.57 -26.53
CA VAL A 24 -76.87 43.63 -27.18
C VAL A 24 -76.36 42.70 -26.08
N SER A 25 -76.39 41.39 -26.26
CA SER A 25 -75.77 40.39 -25.41
C SER A 25 -74.34 40.17 -25.88
N GLY A 26 -73.40 40.27 -24.97
CA GLY A 26 -71.97 40.06 -25.24
C GLY A 26 -71.31 39.27 -24.08
N THR A 27 -70.24 38.58 -24.43
CA THR A 27 -69.41 37.84 -23.41
C THR A 27 -68.26 38.74 -23.03
N VAL A 28 -68.07 38.95 -21.71
CA VAL A 28 -66.91 39.68 -21.16
C VAL A 28 -65.75 38.71 -21.00
N ASN A 29 -64.67 38.96 -21.68
CA ASN A 29 -63.44 38.19 -21.55
C ASN A 29 -62.33 39.03 -20.88
N ALA A 30 -61.53 38.40 -20.06
CA ALA A 30 -60.38 39.06 -19.44
C ALA A 30 -59.36 39.50 -20.51
N ARG A 31 -58.92 40.75 -20.45
CA ARG A 31 -57.95 41.34 -21.38
C ARG A 31 -56.55 40.70 -21.21
N LYS A 32 -56.16 40.26 -19.97
CA LYS A 32 -54.90 39.55 -19.62
C LYS A 32 -55.29 38.34 -18.82
N LYS A 33 -54.77 37.14 -19.24
CA LYS A 33 -54.93 35.89 -18.53
C LYS A 33 -53.55 35.39 -18.18
N TYR A 34 -53.33 35.04 -16.93
CA TYR A 34 -52.15 34.36 -16.45
C TYR A 34 -52.50 32.90 -16.16
N LEU A 35 -51.83 31.98 -16.88
CA LEU A 35 -52.00 30.57 -16.68
C LEU A 35 -50.89 30.07 -15.77
N LEU A 36 -51.21 29.71 -14.54
CA LEU A 36 -50.30 29.13 -13.60
C LEU A 36 -50.32 27.60 -13.75
N ARG A 37 -49.17 27.01 -14.00
CA ARG A 37 -48.99 25.57 -14.09
C ARG A 37 -48.02 25.11 -13.01
N LEU A 38 -48.33 23.95 -12.42
CA LEU A 38 -47.36 23.28 -11.54
C LEU A 38 -46.24 22.69 -12.42
N GLU A 39 -45.03 23.16 -12.25
CA GLU A 39 -43.83 22.69 -13.00
C GLU A 39 -43.22 21.39 -12.39
N ALA A 40 -43.85 20.81 -11.41
CA ALA A 40 -43.41 19.55 -10.83
C ALA A 40 -43.75 18.36 -11.75
N ASN A 41 -42.74 17.55 -12.11
CA ASN A 41 -42.90 16.34 -12.92
C ASN A 41 -43.54 15.18 -12.15
N MET A 42 -44.50 15.45 -11.27
CA MET A 42 -45.18 14.46 -10.48
C MET A 42 -46.67 14.78 -10.29
N SER A 43 -47.47 13.73 -10.14
CA SER A 43 -48.87 13.87 -9.76
C SER A 43 -48.96 14.16 -8.27
N THR A 44 -49.59 15.27 -7.93
CA THR A 44 -49.88 15.63 -6.54
C THR A 44 -51.35 15.99 -6.37
N LYS A 45 -51.87 15.85 -5.15
CA LYS A 45 -53.24 16.20 -4.85
C LYS A 45 -53.33 17.68 -4.52
N LEU A 46 -54.38 18.35 -5.05
CA LEU A 46 -54.73 19.70 -4.66
C LEU A 46 -55.44 19.64 -3.29
N LEU A 47 -54.87 20.28 -2.28
CA LEU A 47 -55.44 20.34 -0.93
C LEU A 47 -56.36 21.52 -0.74
N TRP A 48 -56.05 22.63 -1.38
CA TRP A 48 -56.83 23.85 -1.26
C TRP A 48 -56.60 24.74 -2.46
N ILE A 49 -57.66 25.44 -2.90
CA ILE A 49 -57.63 26.47 -3.90
C ILE A 49 -58.48 27.66 -3.44
N ILE A 50 -58.14 28.86 -3.80
CA ILE A 50 -58.87 30.08 -3.49
C ILE A 50 -60.20 30.10 -4.23
N ASP A 51 -61.23 30.71 -3.60
CA ASP A 51 -62.57 30.82 -4.22
C ASP A 51 -62.56 31.70 -5.46
N GLU A 52 -63.43 31.33 -6.42
CA GLU A 52 -63.62 32.11 -7.64
C GLU A 52 -64.03 33.55 -7.31
N ASN A 53 -63.65 34.49 -8.14
CA ASN A 53 -63.92 35.94 -8.01
C ASN A 53 -63.25 36.60 -6.79
N THR A 54 -62.25 35.99 -6.19
CA THR A 54 -61.49 36.59 -5.12
C THR A 54 -60.39 37.49 -5.69
N HIS A 55 -60.23 38.68 -5.13
CA HIS A 55 -59.19 39.62 -5.52
C HIS A 55 -57.86 39.20 -4.93
N VAL A 56 -56.86 38.95 -5.76
CA VAL A 56 -55.52 38.48 -5.34
C VAL A 56 -54.45 39.51 -5.71
N LYS A 57 -53.40 39.58 -4.92
CA LYS A 57 -52.20 40.38 -5.15
C LYS A 57 -51.01 39.48 -5.41
N GLU A 58 -49.97 40.08 -5.94
CA GLU A 58 -48.69 39.38 -6.10
C GLU A 58 -48.17 38.93 -4.74
N GLY A 59 -47.86 37.63 -4.56
CA GLY A 59 -47.45 36.99 -3.33
C GLY A 59 -48.53 36.24 -2.55
N ASP A 60 -49.82 36.40 -2.95
CA ASP A 60 -50.93 35.68 -2.30
C ASP A 60 -50.92 34.21 -2.67
N VAL A 61 -51.18 33.34 -1.68
CA VAL A 61 -51.29 31.88 -1.89
C VAL A 61 -52.65 31.60 -2.55
N ILE A 62 -52.64 31.09 -3.74
CA ILE A 62 -53.86 30.79 -4.52
C ILE A 62 -54.19 29.28 -4.54
N ALA A 63 -53.23 28.40 -4.34
CA ALA A 63 -53.42 26.96 -4.26
C ALA A 63 -52.40 26.32 -3.32
N ARG A 64 -52.76 25.23 -2.67
CA ARG A 64 -51.89 24.36 -1.87
C ARG A 64 -51.98 22.93 -2.38
N PHE A 65 -50.85 22.34 -2.61
CA PHE A 65 -50.71 20.94 -3.02
C PHE A 65 -50.20 20.09 -1.87
N ASP A 66 -50.53 18.81 -1.91
CA ASP A 66 -49.96 17.82 -1.00
C ASP A 66 -48.47 17.65 -1.28
N SER A 67 -47.64 17.83 -0.27
CA SER A 67 -46.18 17.75 -0.38
C SER A 67 -45.58 16.64 0.52
N GLU A 68 -46.40 15.76 1.09
CA GLU A 68 -45.93 14.74 2.01
C GLU A 68 -45.03 13.73 1.32
N ASP A 69 -45.43 13.21 0.15
CA ASP A 69 -44.63 12.28 -0.63
C ASP A 69 -43.28 12.91 -1.05
N LEU A 70 -43.29 14.20 -1.36
CA LEU A 70 -42.08 14.92 -1.74
C LEU A 70 -41.14 15.12 -0.59
N LYS A 71 -41.67 15.41 0.61
CA LYS A 71 -40.88 15.52 1.83
C LYS A 71 -40.26 14.18 2.23
N ASN A 72 -41.06 13.09 2.15
CA ASN A 72 -40.55 11.75 2.40
C ASN A 72 -39.41 11.39 1.45
N LYS A 73 -39.58 11.69 0.16
CA LYS A 73 -38.54 11.44 -0.84
C LYS A 73 -37.27 12.30 -0.62
N ILE A 74 -37.42 13.53 -0.14
CA ILE A 74 -36.26 14.36 0.24
C ILE A 74 -35.53 13.75 1.45
N ASN A 75 -36.28 13.30 2.45
CA ASN A 75 -35.68 12.64 3.62
C ASN A 75 -34.94 11.35 3.24
N ASP A 76 -35.57 10.50 2.40
CA ASP A 76 -34.98 9.26 1.93
C ASP A 76 -33.67 9.52 1.16
N LEU A 77 -33.70 10.49 0.23
CA LEU A 77 -32.52 10.91 -0.51
C LEU A 77 -31.45 11.55 0.39
N SER A 78 -31.85 12.29 1.43
CA SER A 78 -30.88 12.85 2.38
C SER A 78 -30.17 11.74 3.16
N VAL A 79 -30.91 10.71 3.59
CA VAL A 79 -30.32 9.53 4.27
C VAL A 79 -29.39 8.75 3.31
N GLU A 80 -29.80 8.63 2.05
CA GLU A 80 -28.95 7.98 1.02
C GLU A 80 -27.64 8.75 0.79
N VAL A 81 -27.70 10.08 0.70
CA VAL A 81 -26.51 10.94 0.58
C VAL A 81 -25.62 10.79 1.79
N ASP A 82 -26.15 10.85 3.02
CA ASP A 82 -25.38 10.66 4.25
C ASP A 82 -24.68 9.29 4.31
N ASN A 83 -25.34 8.25 3.80
CA ASN A 83 -24.74 6.92 3.75
C ASN A 83 -23.63 6.82 2.71
N LEU A 84 -23.84 7.41 1.51
CA LEU A 84 -22.82 7.45 0.46
C LEU A 84 -21.59 8.29 0.86
N GLU A 85 -21.79 9.40 1.59
CA GLU A 85 -20.69 10.19 2.14
C GLU A 85 -19.86 9.39 3.14
N LYS A 86 -20.50 8.62 4.04
CA LYS A 86 -19.79 7.74 4.98
C LYS A 86 -19.05 6.60 4.26
N GLU A 87 -19.66 6.02 3.25
CA GLU A 87 -19.01 4.98 2.43
C GLU A 87 -17.78 5.54 1.70
N LEU A 88 -17.89 6.75 1.16
CA LEU A 88 -16.76 7.44 0.54
C LEU A 88 -15.62 7.70 1.55
N ASP A 89 -15.95 8.16 2.76
CA ASP A 89 -14.95 8.37 3.82
C ASP A 89 -14.21 7.09 4.20
N VAL A 90 -14.93 5.97 4.31
CA VAL A 90 -14.34 4.65 4.56
C VAL A 90 -13.41 4.24 3.41
N MET A 91 -13.85 4.40 2.16
CA MET A 91 -13.02 4.07 0.99
C MET A 91 -11.74 4.91 0.94
N LEU A 92 -11.82 6.21 1.27
CA LEU A 92 -10.64 7.08 1.32
C LEU A 92 -9.66 6.70 2.45
N GLN A 93 -10.19 6.27 3.60
CA GLN A 93 -9.37 5.75 4.69
C GLN A 93 -8.68 4.44 4.30
N ASP A 94 -9.42 3.51 3.69
CA ASP A 94 -8.87 2.24 3.21
C ASP A 94 -7.78 2.46 2.14
N GLN A 95 -7.99 3.38 1.23
CA GLN A 95 -6.96 3.76 0.25
C GLN A 95 -5.70 4.29 0.94
N THR A 96 -5.84 5.18 1.92
CA THR A 96 -4.71 5.73 2.68
C THR A 96 -3.93 4.63 3.42
N ILE A 97 -4.65 3.67 4.01
CA ILE A 97 -4.05 2.52 4.68
C ILE A 97 -3.30 1.64 3.67
N GLN A 98 -3.88 1.36 2.51
CA GLN A 98 -3.24 0.58 1.45
C GLN A 98 -1.98 1.25 0.93
N GLU A 99 -2.00 2.55 0.66
CA GLU A 99 -0.82 3.31 0.24
C GLU A 99 0.29 3.28 1.30
N SER A 100 -0.07 3.47 2.57
CA SER A 100 0.88 3.42 3.69
C SER A 100 1.50 2.03 3.86
N THR A 101 0.68 0.97 3.83
CA THR A 101 1.16 -0.42 3.94
C THR A 101 1.99 -0.84 2.73
N GLY A 102 1.64 -0.37 1.54
CA GLY A 102 2.41 -0.54 0.32
C GLY A 102 3.80 0.10 0.42
N ALA A 103 3.86 1.35 0.88
CA ALA A 103 5.11 2.08 1.08
C ALA A 103 6.01 1.40 2.13
N GLU A 104 5.44 0.93 3.25
CA GLU A 104 6.19 0.21 4.28
C GLU A 104 6.70 -1.15 3.79
N SER A 105 5.90 -1.87 3.02
CA SER A 105 6.30 -3.13 2.39
C SER A 105 7.46 -2.94 1.42
N MET A 106 7.42 -1.89 0.59
CA MET A 106 8.51 -1.50 -0.30
C MET A 106 9.79 -1.18 0.46
N ARG A 107 9.69 -0.35 1.50
CA ARG A 107 10.84 -0.01 2.35
C ARG A 107 11.46 -1.24 2.98
N THR A 108 10.64 -2.12 3.57
CA THR A 108 11.12 -3.36 4.19
C THR A 108 11.81 -4.28 3.18
N ALA A 109 11.29 -4.36 1.94
CA ALA A 109 11.89 -5.15 0.88
C ALA A 109 13.24 -4.55 0.42
N HIS A 110 13.37 -3.22 0.33
CA HIS A 110 14.64 -2.53 0.08
C HIS A 110 15.66 -2.77 1.19
N ASP A 111 15.26 -2.60 2.46
CA ASP A 111 16.14 -2.82 3.59
C ASP A 111 16.70 -4.26 3.62
N ARG A 112 15.87 -5.25 3.28
CA ARG A 112 16.33 -6.65 3.16
C ARG A 112 17.34 -6.85 2.04
N LEU A 113 17.13 -6.21 0.89
CA LEU A 113 18.09 -6.26 -0.22
C LEU A 113 19.42 -5.62 0.17
N ASP A 114 19.38 -4.45 0.80
CA ASP A 114 20.58 -3.76 1.26
C ASP A 114 21.34 -4.57 2.29
N GLN A 115 20.65 -5.17 3.27
CA GLN A 115 21.27 -6.07 4.25
C GLN A 115 21.95 -7.28 3.59
N ALA A 116 21.31 -7.92 2.61
CA ALA A 116 21.88 -9.04 1.89
C ALA A 116 23.12 -8.63 1.07
N LEU A 117 23.07 -7.47 0.41
CA LEU A 117 24.20 -6.90 -0.32
C LEU A 117 25.37 -6.54 0.60
N ASP A 118 25.07 -5.99 1.77
CA ASP A 118 26.09 -5.64 2.77
C ASP A 118 26.76 -6.88 3.37
N ALA A 119 25.98 -7.92 3.66
CA ALA A 119 26.51 -9.21 4.11
C ALA A 119 27.46 -9.81 3.05
N LEU A 120 27.07 -9.78 1.77
CA LEU A 120 27.92 -10.25 0.66
C LEU A 120 29.19 -9.41 0.53
N ARG A 121 29.08 -8.06 0.61
CA ARG A 121 30.23 -7.15 0.55
C ARG A 121 31.18 -7.38 1.72
N LYS A 122 30.64 -7.50 2.96
CA LYS A 122 31.41 -7.75 4.17
C LYS A 122 32.19 -9.06 4.06
N TYR A 123 31.49 -10.14 3.66
CA TYR A 123 32.14 -11.42 3.45
C TYR A 123 33.28 -11.35 2.43
N ARG A 124 33.05 -10.78 1.25
CA ARG A 124 34.05 -10.69 0.17
C ARG A 124 35.24 -9.82 0.51
N ARG A 125 35.02 -8.69 1.22
CA ARG A 125 36.10 -7.72 1.51
C ARG A 125 36.91 -8.07 2.74
N TYR A 126 36.27 -8.60 3.76
CA TYR A 126 36.86 -8.74 5.10
C TYR A 126 36.96 -10.20 5.53
N GLU A 127 35.85 -10.91 5.63
CA GLU A 127 35.79 -12.23 6.25
C GLU A 127 36.57 -13.27 5.44
N LEU A 128 36.44 -13.27 4.12
CA LEU A 128 37.17 -14.19 3.25
C LEU A 128 38.69 -13.99 3.40
N ARG A 129 39.12 -12.73 3.42
CA ARG A 129 40.53 -12.40 3.54
C ARG A 129 41.07 -12.79 4.93
N SER A 130 40.36 -12.37 5.99
CA SER A 130 40.75 -12.73 7.38
C SER A 130 40.85 -14.24 7.59
N SER A 131 39.85 -15.00 7.11
CA SER A 131 39.88 -16.47 7.24
C SER A 131 41.05 -17.11 6.46
N ARG A 132 41.41 -16.56 5.32
CA ARG A 132 42.59 -17.04 4.58
C ARG A 132 43.90 -16.72 5.34
N ASP A 133 44.04 -15.46 5.76
CA ASP A 133 45.24 -15.02 6.51
C ASP A 133 45.42 -15.84 7.82
N ASP A 134 44.31 -16.13 8.52
CA ASP A 134 44.32 -16.98 9.72
C ASP A 134 44.79 -18.43 9.44
N LEU A 135 44.32 -19.00 8.30
CA LEU A 135 44.73 -20.35 7.89
C LEU A 135 46.18 -20.39 7.40
N ASP A 136 46.60 -19.38 6.67
CA ASP A 136 48.00 -19.25 6.20
C ASP A 136 48.95 -19.05 7.39
N THR A 137 48.55 -18.27 8.41
CA THR A 137 49.32 -18.14 9.69
C THR A 137 49.45 -19.46 10.40
N LYS A 138 48.37 -20.24 10.51
CA LYS A 138 48.40 -21.59 11.16
C LYS A 138 49.34 -22.54 10.42
N ILE A 139 49.40 -22.50 9.10
CA ILE A 139 50.34 -23.29 8.32
C ILE A 139 51.77 -22.85 8.61
N GLN A 140 52.02 -21.51 8.56
CA GLN A 140 53.35 -20.97 8.87
C GLN A 140 53.83 -21.34 10.29
N ASP A 141 52.95 -21.23 11.29
CA ASP A 141 53.26 -21.62 12.66
C ASP A 141 53.60 -23.11 12.77
N ALA A 142 52.86 -23.97 12.07
CA ALA A 142 53.10 -25.40 12.02
C ALA A 142 54.41 -25.76 11.29
N GLU A 143 54.74 -25.06 10.19
CA GLU A 143 56.01 -25.21 9.50
C GLU A 143 57.20 -24.81 10.38
N VAL A 144 57.09 -23.70 11.09
CA VAL A 144 58.12 -23.25 12.05
C VAL A 144 58.27 -24.27 13.18
N ALA A 145 57.18 -24.80 13.73
CA ALA A 145 57.21 -25.83 14.78
C ALA A 145 57.87 -27.12 14.28
N LEU A 146 57.55 -27.54 13.05
CA LEU A 146 58.17 -28.71 12.42
C LEU A 146 59.66 -28.51 12.19
N SER A 147 60.02 -27.33 11.64
CA SER A 147 61.46 -26.97 11.44
C SER A 147 62.24 -26.99 12.74
N LYS A 148 61.67 -26.42 13.81
CA LYS A 148 62.26 -26.45 15.16
C LYS A 148 62.43 -27.87 15.68
N ALA A 149 61.38 -28.69 15.63
CA ALA A 149 61.45 -30.08 16.07
C ALA A 149 62.51 -30.89 15.31
N LYS A 150 62.68 -30.67 14.01
CA LYS A 150 63.73 -31.28 13.20
C LYS A 150 65.14 -30.79 13.59
N THR A 151 65.28 -29.49 13.86
CA THR A 151 66.55 -28.91 14.34
C THR A 151 66.92 -29.50 15.72
N ASP A 152 66.00 -29.50 16.69
CA ASP A 152 66.24 -30.05 18.02
C ASP A 152 66.64 -31.53 17.97
N TYR A 153 66.01 -32.31 17.08
CA TYR A 153 66.42 -33.73 16.87
C TYR A 153 67.80 -33.85 16.24
N ASN A 154 68.18 -33.07 15.25
CA ASN A 154 69.47 -33.09 14.59
C ASN A 154 70.61 -32.62 15.55
N ASP A 155 70.34 -31.57 16.34
CA ASP A 155 71.27 -31.06 17.34
C ASP A 155 71.53 -32.10 18.40
N TYR A 156 70.48 -32.80 18.82
CA TYR A 156 70.65 -33.94 19.83
C TYR A 156 71.42 -35.07 19.18
N LEU A 157 71.21 -35.47 17.95
CA LEU A 157 72.03 -36.48 17.25
C LEU A 157 73.50 -36.08 17.17
N THR A 158 73.79 -34.82 16.88
CA THR A 158 75.16 -34.29 16.82
C THR A 158 75.81 -34.34 18.18
N GLN A 159 75.07 -33.99 19.22
CA GLN A 159 75.56 -34.11 20.60
C GLN A 159 75.87 -35.56 21.04
N LEU A 160 75.01 -36.51 20.64
CA LEU A 160 75.22 -37.95 20.91
C LEU A 160 76.43 -38.47 20.17
N SER A 161 76.68 -38.04 18.97
CA SER A 161 77.88 -38.47 18.20
C SER A 161 79.20 -37.98 18.80
N SER A 162 79.15 -36.91 19.59
CA SER A 162 80.31 -36.32 20.23
C SER A 162 80.52 -36.87 21.68
N SER A 163 79.52 -37.55 22.27
CA SER A 163 79.54 -38.11 23.62
C SER A 163 79.34 -39.65 23.61
N SER A 164 80.40 -40.41 23.54
CA SER A 164 80.34 -41.89 23.74
C SER A 164 80.37 -42.24 25.20
N SER A 165 79.21 -42.54 25.82
CA SER A 165 79.17 -43.12 27.19
C SER A 165 78.82 -44.61 27.10
N SER A 166 79.52 -45.43 27.88
CA SER A 166 79.30 -46.89 27.97
C SER A 166 78.37 -47.30 29.15
N ASP A 167 77.69 -46.35 29.78
CA ASP A 167 76.77 -46.60 30.89
C ASP A 167 75.36 -46.93 30.36
N ALA A 168 74.85 -48.13 30.70
CA ALA A 168 73.55 -48.63 30.25
C ALA A 168 72.37 -47.72 30.66
N ASN A 169 72.46 -47.04 31.80
CA ASN A 169 71.43 -46.10 32.27
C ASN A 169 71.41 -44.81 31.44
N GLU A 170 72.53 -44.34 30.98
CA GLU A 170 72.64 -43.20 30.12
C GLU A 170 72.16 -43.53 28.70
N GLN A 171 72.46 -44.71 28.19
CA GLN A 171 71.95 -45.18 26.91
C GLN A 171 70.41 -45.25 26.89
N ALA A 172 69.76 -45.78 27.92
CA ALA A 172 68.34 -45.84 28.08
C ALA A 172 67.66 -44.41 28.07
N LYS A 173 68.31 -43.46 28.77
CA LYS A 173 67.83 -42.05 28.75
C LYS A 173 68.00 -41.41 27.38
N GLN A 174 69.09 -41.70 26.71
CA GLN A 174 69.31 -41.18 25.32
C GLN A 174 68.32 -41.73 24.35
N GLU A 175 67.97 -43.01 24.39
CA GLU A 175 66.90 -43.62 23.54
C GLU A 175 65.51 -43.01 23.84
N GLN A 176 65.22 -42.80 25.14
CA GLN A 176 63.94 -42.17 25.53
C GLN A 176 63.88 -40.74 25.03
N GLN A 177 64.97 -39.97 25.10
CA GLN A 177 64.98 -38.59 24.57
C GLN A 177 64.87 -38.58 23.06
N LEU A 178 65.56 -39.49 22.34
CA LEU A 178 65.45 -39.64 20.91
C LEU A 178 64.02 -39.99 20.49
N SER A 179 63.36 -40.91 21.16
CA SER A 179 61.95 -41.27 20.92
C SER A 179 61.01 -40.11 21.16
N SER A 180 61.27 -39.31 22.23
CA SER A 180 60.44 -38.12 22.49
C SER A 180 60.55 -37.04 21.39
N LEU A 181 61.81 -36.80 20.93
CA LEU A 181 62.04 -35.85 19.82
C LEU A 181 61.40 -36.31 18.46
N GLN A 182 61.50 -37.64 18.22
CA GLN A 182 60.89 -38.24 17.06
C GLN A 182 59.33 -38.14 17.08
N THR A 183 58.76 -38.30 18.29
CA THR A 183 57.33 -38.09 18.53
C THR A 183 56.95 -36.64 18.35
N ALA A 184 57.80 -35.69 18.77
CA ALA A 184 57.58 -34.27 18.54
C ALA A 184 57.55 -33.92 17.04
N ILE A 185 58.45 -34.48 16.22
CA ILE A 185 58.44 -34.32 14.75
C ILE A 185 57.14 -34.87 14.17
N THR A 186 56.77 -36.09 14.55
CA THR A 186 55.54 -36.72 14.05
C THR A 186 54.29 -35.92 14.39
N ASN A 187 54.24 -35.35 15.60
CA ASN A 187 53.12 -34.49 16.01
C ASN A 187 53.11 -33.16 15.24
N ALA A 188 54.27 -32.57 15.01
CA ALA A 188 54.37 -31.34 14.21
C ALA A 188 53.98 -31.58 12.74
N GLU A 189 54.37 -32.72 12.16
CA GLU A 189 53.95 -33.12 10.79
C GLU A 189 52.42 -33.29 10.70
N LYS A 190 51.79 -33.95 11.67
CA LYS A 190 50.34 -34.08 11.75
C LYS A 190 49.64 -32.73 11.91
N THR A 191 50.24 -31.82 12.68
CA THR A 191 49.67 -30.46 12.85
C THR A 191 49.74 -29.68 11.54
N LEU A 192 50.84 -29.76 10.82
CA LEU A 192 50.99 -29.14 9.51
C LEU A 192 49.99 -29.73 8.51
N GLU A 193 49.90 -31.06 8.40
CA GLU A 193 48.95 -31.73 7.51
C GLU A 193 47.49 -31.33 7.82
N SER A 194 47.15 -31.20 9.12
CA SER A 194 45.85 -30.74 9.56
C SER A 194 45.56 -29.29 9.13
N ALA A 195 46.53 -28.37 9.27
CA ALA A 195 46.42 -26.98 8.89
C ALA A 195 46.27 -26.84 7.38
N GLU A 196 47.06 -27.55 6.57
CA GLU A 196 46.95 -27.59 5.11
C GLU A 196 45.61 -28.16 4.66
N SER A 197 45.14 -29.22 5.29
CA SER A 197 43.84 -29.82 5.01
C SER A 197 42.69 -28.86 5.33
N ALA A 198 42.77 -28.16 6.46
CA ALA A 198 41.78 -27.13 6.81
C ALA A 198 41.72 -26.00 5.75
N ARG A 199 42.89 -25.52 5.30
CA ARG A 199 42.95 -24.51 4.20
C ARG A 199 42.35 -25.04 2.91
N LYS A 200 42.64 -26.30 2.55
CA LYS A 200 42.08 -26.92 1.34
C LYS A 200 40.56 -27.10 1.43
N VAL A 201 40.04 -27.50 2.59
CA VAL A 201 38.58 -27.58 2.82
C VAL A 201 37.94 -26.22 2.71
N PHE A 202 38.49 -25.23 3.39
CA PHE A 202 37.99 -23.86 3.31
C PHE A 202 37.90 -23.34 1.87
N LEU A 203 38.98 -23.46 1.10
CA LEU A 203 39.02 -22.94 -0.27
C LEU A 203 38.12 -23.69 -1.23
N ARG A 204 37.98 -25.02 -1.04
CA ARG A 204 37.25 -25.88 -2.00
C ARG A 204 35.78 -26.04 -1.67
N TYR A 205 35.40 -25.94 -0.40
CA TYR A 205 34.03 -26.22 0.04
C TYR A 205 33.38 -25.07 0.81
N ASP A 206 34.02 -24.59 1.89
CA ASP A 206 33.39 -23.64 2.80
C ASP A 206 33.16 -22.28 2.16
N ASN A 207 34.22 -21.72 1.54
CA ASN A 207 34.12 -20.44 0.86
C ASN A 207 33.13 -20.44 -0.32
N PRO A 208 33.19 -21.39 -1.28
CA PRO A 208 32.21 -21.45 -2.37
C PRO A 208 30.77 -21.65 -1.87
N THR A 209 30.58 -22.46 -0.82
CA THR A 209 29.27 -22.71 -0.24
C THR A 209 28.70 -21.45 0.42
N LYS A 210 29.51 -20.75 1.22
CA LYS A 210 29.12 -19.49 1.86
C LYS A 210 28.84 -18.41 0.82
N MET A 211 29.68 -18.31 -0.21
CA MET A 211 29.49 -17.36 -1.31
C MET A 211 28.18 -17.63 -2.07
N LYS A 212 27.86 -18.90 -2.33
CA LYS A 212 26.63 -19.32 -2.99
C LYS A 212 25.40 -18.98 -2.13
N SER A 213 25.48 -19.24 -0.81
CA SER A 213 24.40 -18.89 0.13
C SER A 213 24.11 -17.39 0.10
N LEU A 214 25.15 -16.55 0.24
CA LEU A 214 24.99 -15.08 0.24
C LEU A 214 24.46 -14.54 -1.11
N ASN A 215 24.89 -15.12 -2.23
CA ASN A 215 24.35 -14.77 -3.53
C ASN A 215 22.86 -15.15 -3.66
N ASN A 216 22.48 -16.33 -3.15
CA ASN A 216 21.08 -16.76 -3.14
C ASN A 216 20.21 -15.83 -2.26
N GLU A 217 20.73 -15.38 -1.12
CA GLU A 217 20.04 -14.42 -0.24
C GLU A 217 19.78 -13.10 -0.97
N VAL A 218 20.77 -12.59 -1.71
CA VAL A 218 20.63 -11.39 -2.55
C VAL A 218 19.58 -11.60 -3.64
N GLU A 219 19.63 -12.74 -4.35
CA GLU A 219 18.65 -13.03 -5.40
C GLU A 219 17.22 -13.16 -4.84
N GLN A 220 17.05 -13.81 -3.70
CA GLN A 220 15.73 -13.89 -3.05
C GLN A 220 15.22 -12.52 -2.58
N ALA A 221 16.11 -11.68 -2.06
CA ALA A 221 15.74 -10.32 -1.67
C ALA A 221 15.32 -9.47 -2.88
N LYS A 222 16.01 -9.59 -4.03
CA LYS A 222 15.64 -8.93 -5.29
C LYS A 222 14.27 -9.37 -5.79
N LEU A 223 14.03 -10.70 -5.85
CA LEU A 223 12.75 -11.25 -6.27
C LEU A 223 11.61 -10.81 -5.35
N ASN A 224 11.88 -10.73 -4.04
CA ASN A 224 10.89 -10.23 -3.10
C ASN A 224 10.58 -8.74 -3.33
N LEU A 225 11.61 -7.92 -3.58
CA LEU A 225 11.42 -6.50 -3.91
C LEU A 225 10.58 -6.33 -5.19
N GLU A 226 10.91 -7.07 -6.24
CA GLU A 226 10.17 -7.05 -7.51
C GLU A 226 8.70 -7.46 -7.30
N LYS A 227 8.46 -8.52 -6.53
CA LYS A 227 7.10 -8.96 -6.20
C LYS A 227 6.30 -7.89 -5.46
N VAL A 228 6.89 -7.26 -4.45
CA VAL A 228 6.26 -6.18 -3.69
C VAL A 228 5.99 -4.97 -4.60
N GLN A 229 6.93 -4.63 -5.47
CA GLN A 229 6.78 -3.52 -6.43
C GLN A 229 5.62 -3.75 -7.39
N VAL A 230 5.47 -4.97 -7.94
CA VAL A 230 4.34 -5.34 -8.78
C VAL A 230 3.03 -5.27 -8.00
N GLN A 231 3.02 -5.75 -6.77
CA GLN A 231 1.83 -5.74 -5.92
C GLN A 231 1.38 -4.31 -5.58
N VAL A 232 2.30 -3.41 -5.24
CA VAL A 232 1.99 -1.99 -4.94
C VAL A 232 1.51 -1.26 -6.19
N ASN A 233 2.10 -1.54 -7.36
CA ASN A 233 1.69 -0.91 -8.62
C ASN A 233 0.34 -1.44 -9.16
N SER A 234 -0.17 -2.55 -8.64
CA SER A 234 -1.44 -3.16 -9.06
C SER A 234 -2.62 -2.80 -8.14
N GLN A 235 -2.38 -2.08 -7.08
CA GLN A 235 -3.37 -1.52 -6.17
C GLN A 235 -3.78 -0.10 -6.57
#